data_ca48343a18a73b656a1eca64251c861c
#
_entry.id   ca48343a18a73b656a1eca64251c861c
#
_cell.length_a   1.000
_cell.length_b   1.000
_cell.length_c   1.000
_cell.angle_alpha   90.00
_cell.angle_beta   90.00
_cell.angle_gamma   90.00
#
_symmetry.space_group_name_H-M   'P 1'
#
loop_
_entity.id
_entity.type
_entity.pdbx_description
1 polymer ?
#
loop_
_entity_poly.entity_id
_entity_poly.type
_entity_poly.pdbx_seq_one_letter_code
_entity_poly.pdbx_strand_id
1 'polypeptide(L)'
;MSTPIVKSMKVVPVAGYDSMLMTLSGAHAPFFTRNIVILEDNAGHQGIGEIHGGDYTCEALRACESLVVGQPVGKYRGILDSIHKHTKRAKEDDGEGIQTLDISKLKFVVKAEWAIECALLDLLGQALGLQMCDLLGDGKQRDKVETLGYLFYVSDKEKAKELNYLDESDSSDTWFRMRRKEMLTPDAIVSQAQCLHEKYGFRNFKLKGGVLAGSEEMKAVCALKQAFPNGRINIDPNGAWSLAEAIDLCKPLENVLTYIEDPCGPEAGYSSREIMAEFKNAVKLPVATNMIATDWRQFYHSAALKSVDIVLADPHFWGFGGSIRIAQLLNDWGLTWGSHSNNHFDITLAAFAQVGAAAPGKPTALDTHWIWQDGQNLLDDAPRIVDGYLEVPEKPGLGVTLNMNKLEEANKLYNKLPSHDRNDAMAMQYLIPNWKFDSKKPCLVR
;
A
#
# COMPACT_ATOMS: atom_id res chain seq x y z
N MET A 1 -36.52 -9.52 1.97
CA MET A 1 -35.70 -10.67 1.57
C MET A 1 -34.51 -10.75 2.52
N SER A 2 -34.15 -11.92 3.03
CA SER A 2 -32.93 -12.09 3.82
C SER A 2 -31.74 -12.19 2.86
N THR A 3 -30.60 -11.58 3.22
CA THR A 3 -29.35 -11.74 2.46
C THR A 3 -28.87 -13.19 2.57
N PRO A 4 -28.07 -13.68 1.60
CA PRO A 4 -27.45 -15.00 1.67
C PRO A 4 -26.64 -15.19 2.96
N ILE A 5 -26.38 -16.45 3.32
CA ILE A 5 -25.62 -16.85 4.50
C ILE A 5 -24.25 -17.33 4.02
N VAL A 6 -23.16 -16.92 4.68
CA VAL A 6 -21.82 -17.42 4.41
C VAL A 6 -21.78 -18.92 4.71
N LYS A 7 -21.48 -19.72 3.69
CA LYS A 7 -21.43 -21.18 3.76
C LYS A 7 -20.04 -21.72 4.10
N SER A 8 -19.00 -21.08 3.56
CA SER A 8 -17.62 -21.50 3.78
C SER A 8 -16.66 -20.31 3.76
N MET A 9 -15.54 -20.48 4.43
CA MET A 9 -14.40 -19.56 4.40
C MET A 9 -13.12 -20.36 4.15
N LYS A 10 -12.30 -19.87 3.21
CA LYS A 10 -10.99 -20.45 2.93
C LYS A 10 -9.94 -19.34 2.96
N VAL A 11 -8.79 -19.62 3.59
CA VAL A 11 -7.63 -18.73 3.62
C VAL A 11 -6.49 -19.43 2.87
N VAL A 12 -6.05 -18.80 1.77
CA VAL A 12 -4.99 -19.32 0.90
C VAL A 12 -3.82 -18.34 0.92
N PRO A 13 -2.72 -18.68 1.60
CA PRO A 13 -1.51 -17.87 1.51
C PRO A 13 -0.86 -18.07 0.13
N VAL A 14 -0.33 -16.99 -0.43
CA VAL A 14 0.27 -16.96 -1.77
C VAL A 14 1.55 -16.16 -1.78
N ALA A 15 2.41 -16.39 -2.76
CA ALA A 15 3.62 -15.61 -2.98
C ALA A 15 3.71 -15.16 -4.44
N GLY A 16 4.41 -14.04 -4.64
CA GLY A 16 4.83 -13.54 -5.93
C GLY A 16 6.30 -13.10 -5.90
N TYR A 17 6.86 -12.85 -7.07
CA TYR A 17 8.22 -12.35 -7.22
C TYR A 17 8.27 -10.84 -7.03
N ASP A 18 9.34 -10.36 -6.39
CA ASP A 18 9.60 -8.93 -6.20
C ASP A 18 10.93 -8.51 -6.83
N SER A 19 11.10 -7.20 -7.01
CA SER A 19 12.36 -6.59 -7.38
C SER A 19 13.15 -6.23 -6.11
N MET A 20 14.44 -5.98 -6.23
CA MET A 20 15.28 -5.53 -5.11
C MET A 20 15.02 -4.03 -4.83
N LEU A 21 13.76 -3.72 -4.51
CA LEU A 21 13.32 -2.35 -4.21
C LEU A 21 13.90 -1.89 -2.89
N MET A 22 14.36 -0.66 -2.86
CA MET A 22 14.99 -0.10 -1.67
C MET A 22 14.07 0.89 -0.97
N THR A 23 14.07 0.84 0.34
CA THR A 23 13.31 1.70 1.24
C THR A 23 14.12 1.96 2.50
N LEU A 24 13.63 2.77 3.42
CA LEU A 24 14.27 2.97 4.73
C LEU A 24 14.47 1.65 5.50
N SER A 25 13.56 0.69 5.35
CA SER A 25 13.64 -0.62 6.03
C SER A 25 14.69 -1.57 5.43
N GLY A 26 15.30 -1.21 4.31
CA GLY A 26 16.29 -2.02 3.62
C GLY A 26 15.94 -2.31 2.16
N ALA A 27 16.25 -3.51 1.68
CA ALA A 27 15.96 -3.95 0.31
C ALA A 27 14.96 -5.12 0.34
N HIS A 28 13.94 -5.05 -0.53
CA HIS A 28 12.96 -6.12 -0.65
C HIS A 28 13.63 -7.45 -1.02
N ALA A 29 13.16 -8.53 -0.39
CA ALA A 29 13.51 -9.89 -0.74
C ALA A 29 12.97 -10.27 -2.13
N PRO A 30 13.45 -11.38 -2.76
CA PRO A 30 12.98 -11.81 -4.09
C PRO A 30 11.50 -12.12 -4.19
N PHE A 31 10.84 -12.31 -3.05
CA PHE A 31 9.44 -12.72 -2.97
C PHE A 31 8.68 -11.81 -2.00
N PHE A 32 7.42 -11.60 -2.31
CA PHE A 32 6.44 -11.07 -1.37
C PHE A 32 5.34 -12.10 -1.12
N THR A 33 4.68 -12.02 0.02
CA THR A 33 3.60 -12.93 0.40
C THR A 33 2.31 -12.17 0.66
N ARG A 34 1.16 -12.80 0.35
CA ARG A 34 -0.19 -12.29 0.61
C ARG A 34 -1.07 -13.42 1.14
N ASN A 35 -2.16 -13.06 1.81
CA ASN A 35 -3.20 -13.99 2.23
C ASN A 35 -4.49 -13.65 1.48
N ILE A 36 -5.05 -14.64 0.79
CA ILE A 36 -6.30 -14.51 0.06
C ILE A 36 -7.41 -15.16 0.86
N VAL A 37 -8.48 -14.41 1.14
CA VAL A 37 -9.71 -14.89 1.74
C VAL A 37 -10.71 -15.17 0.64
N ILE A 38 -11.33 -16.33 0.66
CA ILE A 38 -12.40 -16.73 -0.24
C ILE A 38 -13.60 -17.12 0.62
N LEU A 39 -14.72 -16.43 0.43
CA LEU A 39 -16.01 -16.74 1.04
C LEU A 39 -16.96 -17.27 -0.03
N GLU A 40 -17.74 -18.29 0.32
CA GLU A 40 -18.86 -18.72 -0.50
C GLU A 40 -20.15 -18.57 0.29
N ASP A 41 -21.23 -18.17 -0.36
CA ASP A 41 -22.54 -18.11 0.24
C ASP A 41 -23.47 -19.25 -0.20
N ASN A 42 -24.63 -19.35 0.41
CA ASN A 42 -25.62 -20.37 0.09
C ASN A 42 -26.45 -20.08 -1.18
N ALA A 43 -26.21 -18.94 -1.84
CA ALA A 43 -26.77 -18.59 -3.14
C ALA A 43 -25.83 -18.90 -4.30
N GLY A 44 -24.58 -19.30 -4.01
CA GLY A 44 -23.56 -19.67 -5.01
C GLY A 44 -22.66 -18.54 -5.44
N HIS A 45 -22.65 -17.40 -4.71
CA HIS A 45 -21.70 -16.34 -4.95
C HIS A 45 -20.36 -16.66 -4.26
N GLN A 46 -19.28 -16.11 -4.84
CA GLN A 46 -17.93 -16.16 -4.28
C GLN A 46 -17.43 -14.74 -4.05
N GLY A 47 -17.06 -14.40 -2.80
CA GLY A 47 -16.45 -13.14 -2.44
C GLY A 47 -14.99 -13.34 -2.10
N ILE A 48 -14.14 -12.39 -2.51
CA ILE A 48 -12.70 -12.47 -2.32
C ILE A 48 -12.13 -11.23 -1.63
N GLY A 49 -11.02 -11.43 -0.91
CA GLY A 49 -10.25 -10.35 -0.31
C GLY A 49 -8.79 -10.72 -0.19
N GLU A 50 -7.93 -9.72 -0.20
CA GLU A 50 -6.48 -9.87 -0.11
C GLU A 50 -5.94 -9.00 1.02
N ILE A 51 -4.95 -9.52 1.76
CA ILE A 51 -4.24 -8.77 2.81
C ILE A 51 -2.76 -9.20 2.85
N HIS A 52 -1.95 -8.44 3.57
CA HIS A 52 -0.54 -8.73 3.81
C HIS A 52 -0.29 -10.20 4.18
N GLY A 53 0.84 -10.72 3.76
CA GLY A 53 1.30 -12.06 4.05
C GLY A 53 1.80 -12.24 5.49
N GLY A 54 2.57 -13.29 5.68
CA GLY A 54 3.11 -13.71 6.96
C GLY A 54 2.21 -14.70 7.71
N ASP A 55 2.86 -15.56 8.50
CA ASP A 55 2.18 -16.63 9.22
C ASP A 55 1.22 -16.07 10.29
N TYR A 56 1.62 -15.01 10.99
CA TYR A 56 0.77 -14.35 11.98
C TYR A 56 -0.58 -13.90 11.41
N THR A 57 -0.58 -13.24 10.25
CA THR A 57 -1.81 -12.76 9.60
C THR A 57 -2.66 -13.93 9.09
N CYS A 58 -2.02 -14.98 8.55
CA CYS A 58 -2.70 -16.19 8.07
C CYS A 58 -3.43 -16.92 9.21
N GLU A 59 -2.79 -17.08 10.36
CA GLU A 59 -3.38 -17.70 11.54
C GLU A 59 -4.52 -16.85 12.11
N ALA A 60 -4.35 -15.55 12.19
CA ALA A 60 -5.40 -14.62 12.64
C ALA A 60 -6.65 -14.70 11.75
N LEU A 61 -6.48 -14.80 10.43
CA LEU A 61 -7.60 -15.00 9.49
C LEU A 61 -8.31 -16.34 9.73
N ARG A 62 -7.56 -17.44 9.85
CA ARG A 62 -8.15 -18.78 10.08
C ARG A 62 -8.93 -18.84 11.39
N ALA A 63 -8.46 -18.15 12.43
CA ALA A 63 -9.16 -18.09 13.71
C ALA A 63 -10.53 -17.38 13.62
N CYS A 64 -10.78 -16.58 12.58
CA CYS A 64 -12.06 -15.88 12.38
C CYS A 64 -13.16 -16.75 11.75
N GLU A 65 -12.84 -17.93 11.22
CA GLU A 65 -13.78 -18.76 10.44
C GLU A 65 -15.12 -19.00 11.17
N SER A 66 -15.06 -19.39 12.46
CA SER A 66 -16.26 -19.67 13.26
C SER A 66 -17.14 -18.45 13.56
N LEU A 67 -16.60 -17.23 13.39
CA LEU A 67 -17.33 -15.97 13.55
C LEU A 67 -17.99 -15.51 12.25
N VAL A 68 -17.55 -16.05 11.10
CA VAL A 68 -17.97 -15.65 9.76
C VAL A 68 -18.95 -16.66 9.16
N VAL A 69 -18.62 -17.94 9.21
CA VAL A 69 -19.45 -19.01 8.65
C VAL A 69 -20.77 -19.12 9.41
N GLY A 70 -21.87 -19.30 8.67
CA GLY A 70 -23.24 -19.33 9.20
C GLY A 70 -23.89 -17.96 9.43
N GLN A 71 -23.16 -16.85 9.20
CA GLN A 71 -23.69 -15.51 9.37
C GLN A 71 -24.32 -14.96 8.09
N PRO A 72 -25.41 -14.17 8.19
CA PRO A 72 -25.97 -13.47 7.04
C PRO A 72 -25.00 -12.39 6.51
N VAL A 73 -24.73 -12.41 5.20
CA VAL A 73 -23.81 -11.46 4.53
C VAL A 73 -24.20 -9.99 4.80
N GLY A 74 -25.51 -9.68 4.82
CA GLY A 74 -26.00 -8.31 5.10
C GLY A 74 -25.71 -7.81 6.52
N LYS A 75 -25.27 -8.68 7.43
CA LYS A 75 -24.82 -8.31 8.78
C LYS A 75 -23.31 -8.15 8.88
N TYR A 76 -22.60 -7.90 7.78
CA TYR A 76 -21.15 -7.87 7.73
C TYR A 76 -20.50 -6.98 8.81
N ARG A 77 -21.10 -5.83 9.13
CA ARG A 77 -20.58 -4.96 10.21
C ARG A 77 -20.63 -5.62 11.59
N GLY A 78 -21.69 -6.40 11.87
CA GLY A 78 -21.79 -7.18 13.10
C GLY A 78 -20.80 -8.35 13.16
N ILE A 79 -20.45 -8.93 11.99
CA ILE A 79 -19.40 -9.96 11.87
C ILE A 79 -18.04 -9.32 12.22
N LEU A 80 -17.72 -8.17 11.61
CA LEU A 80 -16.47 -7.44 11.89
C LEU A 80 -16.39 -7.00 13.36
N ASP A 81 -17.47 -6.52 13.96
CA ASP A 81 -17.54 -6.21 15.39
C ASP A 81 -17.24 -7.44 16.26
N SER A 82 -17.75 -8.60 15.87
CA SER A 82 -17.49 -9.85 16.59
C SER A 82 -16.02 -10.26 16.48
N ILE A 83 -15.44 -10.15 15.31
CA ILE A 83 -14.01 -10.41 15.07
C ILE A 83 -13.18 -9.45 15.93
N HIS A 84 -13.44 -8.16 15.86
CA HIS A 84 -12.70 -7.14 16.61
C HIS A 84 -12.73 -7.38 18.13
N LYS A 85 -13.87 -7.84 18.68
CA LYS A 85 -14.01 -8.18 20.11
C LYS A 85 -13.24 -9.45 20.51
N HIS A 86 -13.04 -10.39 19.57
CA HIS A 86 -12.30 -11.63 19.81
C HIS A 86 -10.80 -11.49 19.54
N THR A 87 -10.41 -10.56 18.70
CA THR A 87 -9.00 -10.30 18.40
C THR A 87 -8.34 -9.60 19.58
N LYS A 88 -7.47 -10.30 20.28
CA LYS A 88 -6.68 -9.70 21.37
C LYS A 88 -5.51 -8.95 20.76
N ARG A 89 -5.26 -7.74 21.29
CA ARG A 89 -4.04 -7.01 21.00
C ARG A 89 -2.82 -7.87 21.37
N ALA A 90 -1.84 -7.93 20.48
CA ALA A 90 -0.57 -8.61 20.77
C ALA A 90 0.11 -7.95 21.98
N LYS A 91 0.76 -8.73 22.83
CA LYS A 91 1.44 -8.22 24.03
C LYS A 91 2.57 -7.25 23.69
N GLU A 92 3.20 -7.45 22.54
CA GLU A 92 4.31 -6.65 22.02
C GLU A 92 3.86 -5.35 21.36
N ASP A 93 2.55 -5.17 21.13
CA ASP A 93 2.00 -3.95 20.57
C ASP A 93 1.95 -2.85 21.65
N ASP A 94 2.83 -1.85 21.53
CA ASP A 94 2.88 -0.68 22.40
C ASP A 94 1.75 0.34 22.16
N GLY A 95 1.03 0.21 21.03
CA GLY A 95 -0.05 1.09 20.61
C GLY A 95 0.38 2.42 20.05
N GLU A 96 1.65 2.61 19.80
CA GLU A 96 2.15 3.83 19.18
C GLU A 96 1.91 3.89 17.68
N GLY A 97 1.56 2.75 17.06
CA GLY A 97 1.43 2.60 15.62
C GLY A 97 2.81 2.58 14.94
N ILE A 98 2.87 3.04 13.70
CA ILE A 98 4.11 3.18 12.95
C ILE A 98 4.59 4.62 13.09
N GLN A 99 5.83 4.82 13.55
CA GLN A 99 6.43 6.16 13.66
C GLN A 99 7.50 6.40 12.57
N THR A 100 8.08 5.31 12.07
CA THR A 100 8.97 5.25 10.91
C THR A 100 8.74 3.90 10.23
N LEU A 101 9.39 3.63 9.08
CA LEU A 101 9.22 2.34 8.39
C LEU A 101 9.98 1.20 9.11
N ASP A 102 9.57 0.91 10.32
CA ASP A 102 9.94 -0.32 11.03
C ASP A 102 8.97 -1.45 10.65
N ILE A 103 9.39 -2.33 9.74
CA ILE A 103 8.53 -3.40 9.22
C ILE A 103 8.11 -4.41 10.29
N SER A 104 8.83 -4.52 11.40
CA SER A 104 8.44 -5.39 12.51
C SER A 104 7.12 -4.97 13.17
N LYS A 105 6.77 -3.69 13.05
CA LYS A 105 5.53 -3.11 13.58
C LYS A 105 4.35 -3.18 12.61
N LEU A 106 4.54 -3.52 11.33
CA LEU A 106 3.46 -3.62 10.35
C LEU A 106 2.35 -4.57 10.79
N LYS A 107 2.69 -5.70 11.40
CA LYS A 107 1.74 -6.68 11.92
C LYS A 107 0.77 -6.12 12.97
N PHE A 108 1.05 -4.96 13.58
CA PHE A 108 0.18 -4.33 14.58
C PHE A 108 -0.82 -3.34 13.95
N VAL A 109 -0.54 -2.82 12.76
CA VAL A 109 -1.43 -1.88 12.06
C VAL A 109 -2.23 -2.56 10.96
N VAL A 110 -1.67 -3.57 10.30
CA VAL A 110 -2.39 -4.43 9.36
C VAL A 110 -3.34 -5.33 10.14
N LYS A 111 -4.63 -5.24 9.85
CA LYS A 111 -5.64 -6.05 10.53
C LYS A 111 -6.22 -7.07 9.58
N ALA A 112 -6.07 -8.33 9.94
CA ALA A 112 -6.49 -9.48 9.12
C ALA A 112 -7.97 -9.39 8.70
N GLU A 113 -8.85 -8.88 9.57
CA GLU A 113 -10.28 -8.74 9.32
C GLU A 113 -10.64 -7.91 8.07
N TRP A 114 -9.74 -7.07 7.57
CA TRP A 114 -10.04 -6.25 6.40
C TRP A 114 -10.11 -7.05 5.09
N ALA A 115 -9.40 -8.18 4.98
CA ALA A 115 -9.62 -9.10 3.87
C ALA A 115 -11.00 -9.77 3.94
N ILE A 116 -11.49 -10.05 5.15
CA ILE A 116 -12.84 -10.58 5.37
C ILE A 116 -13.89 -9.52 5.04
N GLU A 117 -13.67 -8.24 5.41
CA GLU A 117 -14.54 -7.13 5.02
C GLU A 117 -14.67 -7.03 3.50
N CYS A 118 -13.55 -7.08 2.78
CA CYS A 118 -13.54 -7.06 1.32
C CYS A 118 -14.39 -8.18 0.74
N ALA A 119 -14.15 -9.42 1.16
CA ALA A 119 -14.88 -10.58 0.68
C ALA A 119 -16.38 -10.54 1.03
N LEU A 120 -16.75 -10.02 2.21
CA LEU A 120 -18.16 -9.83 2.59
C LEU A 120 -18.85 -8.74 1.77
N LEU A 121 -18.17 -7.62 1.49
CA LEU A 121 -18.69 -6.56 0.63
C LEU A 121 -18.83 -7.03 -0.81
N ASP A 122 -17.91 -7.87 -1.29
CA ASP A 122 -18.00 -8.51 -2.60
C ASP A 122 -19.25 -9.40 -2.69
N LEU A 123 -19.46 -10.32 -1.72
CA LEU A 123 -20.67 -11.14 -1.65
C LEU A 123 -21.95 -10.29 -1.58
N LEU A 124 -21.94 -9.24 -0.77
CA LEU A 124 -23.11 -8.37 -0.59
C LEU A 124 -23.44 -7.64 -1.88
N GLY A 125 -22.43 -7.11 -2.59
CA GLY A 125 -22.61 -6.48 -3.88
C GLY A 125 -23.21 -7.42 -4.92
N GLN A 126 -22.68 -8.65 -5.00
CA GLN A 126 -23.21 -9.69 -5.89
C GLN A 126 -24.68 -10.02 -5.56
N ALA A 127 -25.01 -10.19 -4.28
CA ALA A 127 -26.38 -10.50 -3.84
C ALA A 127 -27.37 -9.36 -4.11
N LEU A 128 -26.92 -8.12 -4.13
CA LEU A 128 -27.77 -6.94 -4.37
C LEU A 128 -27.72 -6.46 -5.84
N GLY A 129 -26.82 -6.97 -6.68
CA GLY A 129 -26.59 -6.49 -8.02
C GLY A 129 -25.94 -5.11 -8.07
N LEU A 130 -25.13 -4.74 -7.04
CA LEU A 130 -24.47 -3.45 -6.91
C LEU A 130 -22.95 -3.60 -6.93
N GLN A 131 -22.25 -2.58 -7.41
CA GLN A 131 -20.78 -2.52 -7.28
C GLN A 131 -20.39 -2.33 -5.80
N MET A 132 -19.20 -2.76 -5.41
CA MET A 132 -18.73 -2.60 -4.03
C MET A 132 -18.66 -1.12 -3.61
N CYS A 133 -18.29 -0.20 -4.52
CA CYS A 133 -18.25 1.23 -4.24
C CYS A 133 -19.64 1.81 -3.91
N ASP A 134 -20.73 1.24 -4.44
CA ASP A 134 -22.09 1.68 -4.12
C ASP A 134 -22.51 1.34 -2.67
N LEU A 135 -21.81 0.41 -2.04
CA LEU A 135 -22.04 -0.01 -0.65
C LEU A 135 -21.21 0.80 0.36
N LEU A 136 -20.33 1.68 -0.13
CA LEU A 136 -19.39 2.45 0.68
C LEU A 136 -19.76 3.94 0.70
N GLY A 137 -19.85 4.52 1.89
CA GLY A 137 -20.13 5.96 2.09
C GLY A 137 -21.39 6.43 1.37
N ASP A 138 -21.22 7.42 0.49
CA ASP A 138 -22.29 8.01 -0.32
C ASP A 138 -22.44 7.34 -1.70
N GLY A 139 -21.82 6.16 -1.87
CA GLY A 139 -21.82 5.41 -3.11
C GLY A 139 -20.79 5.91 -4.12
N LYS A 140 -20.89 5.41 -5.33
CA LYS A 140 -19.94 5.68 -6.43
C LYS A 140 -19.89 7.16 -6.81
N GLN A 141 -18.70 7.76 -6.77
CA GLN A 141 -18.44 9.16 -7.11
C GLN A 141 -17.75 9.32 -8.47
N ARG A 142 -17.10 8.27 -9.01
CA ARG A 142 -16.37 8.30 -10.28
C ARG A 142 -16.21 6.93 -10.91
N ASP A 143 -16.04 6.90 -12.25
CA ASP A 143 -15.87 5.67 -13.04
C ASP A 143 -14.41 5.24 -13.19
N LYS A 144 -13.47 6.13 -12.92
CA LYS A 144 -12.04 5.87 -12.96
C LYS A 144 -11.33 6.63 -11.86
N VAL A 145 -10.25 6.05 -11.32
CA VAL A 145 -9.51 6.60 -10.20
C VAL A 145 -8.12 6.99 -10.65
N GLU A 146 -7.73 8.24 -10.38
CA GLU A 146 -6.39 8.71 -10.70
C GLU A 146 -5.37 7.96 -9.84
N THR A 147 -4.29 7.50 -10.48
CA THR A 147 -3.18 6.79 -9.86
C THR A 147 -1.87 7.50 -10.16
N LEU A 148 -0.83 7.23 -9.41
CA LEU A 148 0.50 7.76 -9.66
C LEU A 148 1.51 6.64 -9.92
N GLY A 149 2.56 6.94 -10.69
CA GLY A 149 3.69 6.04 -10.87
C GLY A 149 4.54 6.03 -9.59
N TYR A 150 4.60 4.90 -8.93
CA TYR A 150 5.36 4.73 -7.70
C TYR A 150 6.79 4.28 -8.04
N LEU A 151 7.74 5.21 -7.91
CA LEU A 151 9.14 5.02 -8.25
C LEU A 151 9.93 4.53 -7.03
N PHE A 152 10.88 3.65 -7.28
CA PHE A 152 11.79 3.13 -6.26
C PHE A 152 13.23 3.18 -6.75
N TYR A 153 14.15 3.39 -5.84
CA TYR A 153 15.51 2.98 -6.04
C TYR A 153 15.56 1.45 -6.06
N VAL A 154 16.30 0.90 -6.99
CA VAL A 154 16.48 -0.55 -7.15
C VAL A 154 17.95 -0.86 -7.04
N SER A 155 18.34 -1.83 -6.22
CA SER A 155 19.71 -2.26 -6.11
C SER A 155 20.06 -3.31 -7.17
N ASP A 156 21.37 -3.53 -7.34
CA ASP A 156 21.89 -4.54 -8.24
C ASP A 156 21.71 -5.95 -7.69
N LYS A 157 20.80 -6.73 -8.29
CA LYS A 157 20.55 -8.12 -7.92
C LYS A 157 21.78 -9.01 -8.05
N GLU A 158 22.76 -8.62 -8.90
CA GLU A 158 24.00 -9.37 -9.10
C GLU A 158 24.89 -9.39 -7.84
N LYS A 159 24.68 -8.42 -6.93
CA LYS A 159 25.34 -8.39 -5.61
C LYS A 159 24.74 -9.39 -4.62
N ALA A 160 23.57 -9.95 -4.92
CA ALA A 160 22.78 -10.85 -4.06
C ALA A 160 22.29 -12.09 -4.84
N LYS A 161 23.19 -12.67 -5.68
CA LYS A 161 22.85 -13.80 -6.57
C LYS A 161 22.28 -15.02 -5.83
N GLU A 162 22.70 -15.26 -4.61
CA GLU A 162 22.26 -16.37 -3.78
C GLU A 162 20.76 -16.26 -3.41
N LEU A 163 20.19 -15.08 -3.49
CA LEU A 163 18.77 -14.85 -3.22
C LEU A 163 17.85 -15.20 -4.40
N ASN A 164 18.40 -15.42 -5.59
CA ASN A 164 17.68 -15.88 -6.78
C ASN A 164 16.51 -14.94 -7.18
N TYR A 165 16.77 -13.63 -7.32
CA TYR A 165 15.80 -12.72 -7.91
C TYR A 165 15.42 -13.15 -9.32
N LEU A 166 14.14 -12.98 -9.65
CA LEU A 166 13.63 -13.29 -11.00
C LEU A 166 14.41 -12.50 -12.05
N ASP A 167 14.81 -13.17 -13.12
CA ASP A 167 15.37 -12.54 -14.31
C ASP A 167 14.30 -12.34 -15.37
N GLU A 168 14.10 -11.09 -15.80
CA GLU A 168 13.18 -10.69 -16.86
C GLU A 168 13.92 -10.00 -18.02
N SER A 169 15.22 -10.22 -18.16
CA SER A 169 16.06 -9.58 -19.19
C SER A 169 15.61 -9.90 -20.61
N ASP A 170 15.04 -11.09 -20.84
CA ASP A 170 14.54 -11.56 -22.13
C ASP A 170 13.08 -11.15 -22.41
N SER A 171 12.41 -10.45 -21.50
CA SER A 171 11.03 -9.99 -21.69
C SER A 171 10.94 -9.06 -22.90
N SER A 172 9.89 -9.21 -23.70
CA SER A 172 9.55 -8.25 -24.75
C SER A 172 9.09 -6.89 -24.20
N ASP A 173 8.58 -6.86 -22.97
CA ASP A 173 8.12 -5.66 -22.28
C ASP A 173 9.30 -4.86 -21.68
N THR A 174 9.41 -3.60 -22.07
CA THR A 174 10.49 -2.71 -21.61
C THR A 174 10.46 -2.48 -20.11
N TRP A 175 9.26 -2.33 -19.52
CA TRP A 175 9.11 -2.14 -18.07
C TRP A 175 9.57 -3.38 -17.30
N PHE A 176 9.22 -4.57 -17.75
CA PHE A 176 9.62 -5.82 -17.08
C PHE A 176 11.15 -6.00 -17.12
N ARG A 177 11.80 -5.66 -18.23
CA ARG A 177 13.28 -5.65 -18.28
C ARG A 177 13.88 -4.60 -17.36
N MET A 178 13.25 -3.41 -17.25
CA MET A 178 13.78 -2.28 -16.49
C MET A 178 13.63 -2.49 -14.97
N ARG A 179 12.49 -2.94 -14.50
CA ARG A 179 12.16 -3.05 -13.07
C ARG A 179 13.10 -3.98 -12.27
N ARG A 180 13.95 -4.76 -12.95
CA ARG A 180 14.93 -5.66 -12.34
C ARG A 180 16.37 -5.15 -12.41
N LYS A 181 16.59 -3.97 -12.96
CA LYS A 181 17.94 -3.38 -13.11
C LYS A 181 18.24 -2.41 -11.98
N GLU A 182 19.54 -2.20 -11.69
CA GLU A 182 19.96 -1.16 -10.76
C GLU A 182 19.51 0.22 -11.23
N MET A 183 18.92 0.99 -10.31
CA MET A 183 18.42 2.35 -10.53
C MET A 183 18.66 3.19 -9.28
N LEU A 184 19.87 3.77 -9.14
CA LEU A 184 20.31 4.55 -7.97
C LEU A 184 20.68 6.00 -8.31
N THR A 185 20.54 6.43 -9.57
CA THR A 185 20.88 7.79 -10.00
C THR A 185 19.63 8.58 -10.41
N PRO A 186 19.68 9.92 -10.39
CA PRO A 186 18.57 10.75 -10.86
C PRO A 186 18.13 10.41 -12.29
N ASP A 187 19.07 10.17 -13.21
CA ASP A 187 18.78 9.81 -14.61
C ASP A 187 18.09 8.45 -14.72
N ALA A 188 18.48 7.48 -13.88
CA ALA A 188 17.82 6.18 -13.82
C ALA A 188 16.38 6.29 -13.30
N ILE A 189 16.12 7.13 -12.30
CA ILE A 189 14.77 7.40 -11.80
C ILE A 189 13.91 8.11 -12.86
N VAL A 190 14.46 9.05 -13.62
CA VAL A 190 13.77 9.69 -14.76
C VAL A 190 13.45 8.65 -15.83
N SER A 191 14.40 7.77 -16.18
CA SER A 191 14.17 6.68 -17.16
C SER A 191 13.07 5.72 -16.70
N GLN A 192 13.02 5.41 -15.40
CA GLN A 192 11.93 4.62 -14.79
C GLN A 192 10.58 5.31 -14.98
N ALA A 193 10.50 6.61 -14.67
CA ALA A 193 9.28 7.40 -14.84
C ALA A 193 8.82 7.48 -16.31
N GLN A 194 9.74 7.65 -17.25
CA GLN A 194 9.46 7.66 -18.67
C GLN A 194 8.89 6.32 -19.14
N CYS A 195 9.51 5.21 -18.75
CA CYS A 195 9.00 3.88 -19.08
C CYS A 195 7.58 3.63 -18.51
N LEU A 196 7.31 4.06 -17.29
CA LEU A 196 5.98 3.98 -16.69
C LEU A 196 4.97 4.91 -17.37
N HIS A 197 5.41 6.08 -17.83
CA HIS A 197 4.59 6.96 -18.66
C HIS A 197 4.20 6.31 -19.99
N GLU A 198 5.16 5.70 -20.67
CA GLU A 198 4.92 5.01 -21.94
C GLU A 198 3.97 3.82 -21.78
N LYS A 199 4.11 3.04 -20.71
CA LYS A 199 3.31 1.83 -20.52
C LYS A 199 1.92 2.12 -19.95
N TYR A 200 1.80 2.97 -18.93
CA TYR A 200 0.56 3.18 -18.18
C TYR A 200 -0.03 4.59 -18.30
N GLY A 201 0.67 5.51 -18.97
CA GLY A 201 0.25 6.89 -19.13
C GLY A 201 0.43 7.78 -17.89
N PHE A 202 1.22 7.35 -16.89
CA PHE A 202 1.45 8.17 -15.69
C PHE A 202 2.09 9.51 -16.02
N ARG A 203 1.62 10.56 -15.35
CA ARG A 203 2.18 11.92 -15.38
C ARG A 203 2.52 12.43 -13.99
N ASN A 204 2.02 11.75 -12.96
CA ASN A 204 2.23 12.05 -11.55
C ASN A 204 3.06 10.94 -10.94
N PHE A 205 4.06 11.29 -10.13
CA PHE A 205 5.02 10.32 -9.61
C PHE A 205 5.31 10.55 -8.13
N LYS A 206 5.46 9.47 -7.41
CA LYS A 206 6.02 9.43 -6.06
C LYS A 206 7.33 8.66 -6.07
N LEU A 207 8.40 9.24 -5.53
CA LEU A 207 9.67 8.56 -5.30
C LEU A 207 9.69 8.01 -3.87
N LYS A 208 9.99 6.74 -3.72
CA LYS A 208 10.29 6.15 -2.42
C LYS A 208 11.69 6.57 -1.99
N GLY A 209 11.77 7.36 -0.94
CA GLY A 209 13.01 7.84 -0.33
C GLY A 209 13.45 7.02 0.87
N GLY A 210 14.35 7.59 1.67
CA GLY A 210 14.98 6.90 2.80
C GLY A 210 16.04 5.89 2.36
N VAL A 211 16.59 6.05 1.19
CA VAL A 211 17.58 5.16 0.56
C VAL A 211 18.96 5.80 0.47
N LEU A 212 19.03 6.99 -0.13
CA LEU A 212 20.24 7.79 -0.28
C LEU A 212 20.24 8.97 0.70
N ALA A 213 21.33 9.72 0.74
CA ALA A 213 21.32 11.01 1.46
C ALA A 213 20.20 11.90 0.89
N GLY A 214 19.48 12.62 1.75
CA GLY A 214 18.32 13.43 1.34
C GLY A 214 18.65 14.41 0.21
N SER A 215 19.87 14.99 0.20
CA SER A 215 20.32 15.86 -0.89
C SER A 215 20.43 15.16 -2.25
N GLU A 216 20.79 13.88 -2.28
CA GLU A 216 20.83 13.09 -3.52
C GLU A 216 19.42 12.71 -3.98
N GLU A 217 18.54 12.36 -3.06
CA GLU A 217 17.14 12.08 -3.38
C GLU A 217 16.42 13.32 -3.95
N MET A 218 16.71 14.51 -3.41
CA MET A 218 16.17 15.76 -3.94
C MET A 218 16.69 16.13 -5.34
N LYS A 219 17.89 15.69 -5.73
CA LYS A 219 18.35 15.81 -7.13
C LYS A 219 17.46 14.97 -8.06
N ALA A 220 17.09 13.75 -7.67
CA ALA A 220 16.16 12.93 -8.45
C ALA A 220 14.76 13.57 -8.55
N VAL A 221 14.25 14.17 -7.47
CA VAL A 221 13.00 14.95 -7.48
C VAL A 221 13.06 16.11 -8.47
N CYS A 222 14.15 16.87 -8.47
CA CYS A 222 14.35 17.99 -9.41
C CYS A 222 14.41 17.49 -10.86
N ALA A 223 15.15 16.41 -11.12
CA ALA A 223 15.25 15.80 -12.44
C ALA A 223 13.88 15.29 -12.95
N LEU A 224 13.08 14.65 -12.08
CA LEU A 224 11.71 14.26 -12.39
C LEU A 224 10.84 15.47 -12.76
N LYS A 225 10.94 16.57 -12.01
CA LYS A 225 10.18 17.80 -12.32
C LYS A 225 10.58 18.42 -13.64
N GLN A 226 11.86 18.38 -14.00
CA GLN A 226 12.33 18.84 -15.30
C GLN A 226 11.79 17.96 -16.44
N ALA A 227 11.78 16.63 -16.26
CA ALA A 227 11.25 15.69 -17.25
C ALA A 227 9.72 15.75 -17.37
N PHE A 228 9.02 16.03 -16.27
CA PHE A 228 7.55 16.11 -16.19
C PHE A 228 7.12 17.46 -15.58
N PRO A 229 7.27 18.59 -16.29
CA PRO A 229 7.06 19.93 -15.74
C PRO A 229 5.62 20.18 -15.25
N ASN A 230 4.64 19.55 -15.87
CA ASN A 230 3.22 19.62 -15.48
C ASN A 230 2.79 18.51 -14.53
N GLY A 231 3.68 17.56 -14.22
CA GLY A 231 3.41 16.44 -13.32
C GLY A 231 3.44 16.86 -11.86
N ARG A 232 2.66 16.16 -11.05
CA ARG A 232 2.77 16.21 -9.58
C ARG A 232 3.90 15.29 -9.15
N ILE A 233 4.90 15.84 -8.47
CA ILE A 233 6.06 15.10 -7.98
C ILE A 233 6.06 15.19 -6.46
N ASN A 234 6.24 14.06 -5.81
CA ASN A 234 6.39 13.94 -4.36
C ASN A 234 7.39 12.84 -3.99
N ILE A 235 7.84 12.87 -2.73
CA ILE A 235 8.77 11.89 -2.17
C ILE A 235 8.29 11.45 -0.79
N ASP A 236 8.60 10.22 -0.42
CA ASP A 236 8.29 9.60 0.86
C ASP A 236 9.55 8.97 1.47
N PRO A 237 10.29 9.68 2.34
CA PRO A 237 11.47 9.16 3.03
C PRO A 237 11.13 8.31 4.27
N ASN A 238 9.87 8.08 4.61
CA ASN A 238 9.41 7.26 5.73
C ASN A 238 9.97 7.66 7.12
N GLY A 239 10.13 8.94 7.36
CA GLY A 239 10.62 9.47 8.63
C GLY A 239 12.14 9.43 8.78
N ALA A 240 12.89 9.20 7.71
CA ALA A 240 14.35 9.05 7.75
C ALA A 240 15.10 10.32 8.13
N TRP A 241 14.57 11.50 7.79
CA TRP A 241 15.27 12.76 8.02
C TRP A 241 15.04 13.30 9.43
N SER A 242 16.01 14.04 9.95
CA SER A 242 15.79 14.90 11.13
C SER A 242 14.88 16.07 10.75
N LEU A 243 14.28 16.73 11.75
CA LEU A 243 13.45 17.91 11.53
C LEU A 243 14.23 19.00 10.78
N ALA A 244 15.44 19.29 11.22
CA ALA A 244 16.30 20.32 10.59
C ALA A 244 16.61 19.96 9.14
N GLU A 245 17.05 18.73 8.88
CA GLU A 245 17.34 18.23 7.53
C GLU A 245 16.11 18.29 6.63
N ALA A 246 14.95 17.84 7.10
CA ALA A 246 13.71 17.90 6.35
C ALA A 246 13.34 19.32 5.93
N ILE A 247 13.47 20.30 6.84
CA ILE A 247 13.22 21.71 6.56
C ILE A 247 14.20 22.24 5.51
N ASP A 248 15.51 21.97 5.67
CA ASP A 248 16.55 22.45 4.76
C ASP A 248 16.41 21.86 3.36
N LEU A 249 15.98 20.61 3.24
CA LEU A 249 15.75 19.93 1.97
C LEU A 249 14.47 20.40 1.27
N CYS A 250 13.38 20.58 2.00
CA CYS A 250 12.06 20.81 1.42
C CYS A 250 11.80 22.31 1.13
N LYS A 251 12.28 23.21 1.97
CA LYS A 251 12.01 24.65 1.84
C LYS A 251 12.45 25.27 0.51
N PRO A 252 13.62 24.90 -0.07
CA PRO A 252 14.00 25.36 -1.40
C PRO A 252 13.14 24.79 -2.53
N LEU A 253 12.42 23.70 -2.29
CA LEU A 253 11.68 22.94 -3.29
C LEU A 253 10.14 23.07 -3.14
N GLU A 254 9.66 24.08 -2.43
CA GLU A 254 8.22 24.34 -2.24
C GLU A 254 7.46 24.57 -3.56
N ASN A 255 8.14 24.94 -4.63
CA ASN A 255 7.55 25.09 -5.97
C ASN A 255 7.78 23.86 -6.89
N VAL A 256 8.49 22.84 -6.41
CA VAL A 256 8.83 21.61 -7.14
C VAL A 256 7.96 20.46 -6.67
N LEU A 257 7.91 20.25 -5.36
CA LEU A 257 7.08 19.23 -4.72
C LEU A 257 5.61 19.67 -4.71
N THR A 258 4.71 18.73 -4.95
CA THR A 258 3.27 18.95 -4.80
C THR A 258 2.84 18.75 -3.34
N TYR A 259 3.41 17.79 -2.69
CA TYR A 259 3.34 17.52 -1.25
C TYR A 259 4.56 16.70 -0.83
N ILE A 260 4.76 16.53 0.45
CA ILE A 260 5.77 15.64 1.04
C ILE A 260 5.09 14.63 1.95
N GLU A 261 5.49 13.36 1.87
CA GLU A 261 4.95 12.28 2.70
C GLU A 261 5.97 11.86 3.75
N ASP A 262 5.55 11.81 5.02
CA ASP A 262 6.33 11.35 6.17
C ASP A 262 7.81 11.77 6.12
N PRO A 263 8.14 13.09 6.02
CA PRO A 263 9.52 13.55 5.84
C PRO A 263 10.40 13.26 7.04
N CYS A 264 9.88 13.34 8.25
CA CYS A 264 10.63 13.17 9.50
C CYS A 264 9.89 12.29 10.49
N GLY A 265 10.65 11.47 11.21
CA GLY A 265 10.18 10.56 12.24
C GLY A 265 10.38 11.12 13.66
N PRO A 266 10.23 10.28 14.70
CA PRO A 266 10.37 10.69 16.09
C PRO A 266 11.81 11.19 16.35
N GLU A 267 11.93 12.23 17.17
CA GLU A 267 13.20 12.88 17.44
C GLU A 267 13.21 13.49 18.85
N ALA A 268 14.35 13.40 19.55
CA ALA A 268 14.57 14.02 20.84
C ALA A 268 13.48 13.72 21.91
N GLY A 269 12.84 12.56 21.84
CA GLY A 269 11.77 12.16 22.76
C GLY A 269 10.36 12.57 22.33
N TYR A 270 10.23 13.28 21.21
CA TYR A 270 8.94 13.66 20.62
C TYR A 270 8.50 12.64 19.56
N SER A 271 7.20 12.44 19.45
CA SER A 271 6.62 11.53 18.46
C SER A 271 6.70 12.12 17.05
N SER A 272 6.62 11.27 16.01
CA SER A 272 6.55 11.75 14.62
C SER A 272 5.41 12.76 14.40
N ARG A 273 4.30 12.63 15.12
CA ARG A 273 3.18 13.58 15.01
C ARG A 273 3.55 14.98 15.46
N GLU A 274 4.31 15.10 16.55
CA GLU A 274 4.80 16.38 17.07
C GLU A 274 5.85 16.97 16.12
N ILE A 275 6.83 16.18 15.70
CA ILE A 275 7.88 16.61 14.79
C ILE A 275 7.31 17.00 13.42
N MET A 276 6.34 16.26 12.89
CA MET A 276 5.67 16.61 11.63
C MET A 276 4.84 17.90 11.75
N ALA A 277 4.26 18.19 12.92
CA ALA A 277 3.57 19.45 13.16
C ALA A 277 4.54 20.65 13.14
N GLU A 278 5.73 20.50 13.72
CA GLU A 278 6.79 21.52 13.65
C GLU A 278 7.30 21.71 12.21
N PHE A 279 7.55 20.61 11.50
CA PHE A 279 7.92 20.63 10.08
C PHE A 279 6.89 21.39 9.24
N LYS A 280 5.61 21.04 9.37
CA LYS A 280 4.51 21.68 8.64
C LYS A 280 4.42 23.19 8.90
N ASN A 281 4.72 23.64 10.12
CA ASN A 281 4.76 25.08 10.45
C ASN A 281 5.96 25.80 9.81
N ALA A 282 7.05 25.09 9.50
CA ALA A 282 8.27 25.68 8.96
C ALA A 282 8.30 25.75 7.42
N VAL A 283 7.49 24.92 6.73
CA VAL A 283 7.44 24.83 5.26
C VAL A 283 6.04 25.12 4.72
N LYS A 284 5.95 25.55 3.44
CA LYS A 284 4.69 25.85 2.76
C LYS A 284 4.26 24.70 1.83
N LEU A 285 4.49 23.46 2.26
CA LEU A 285 4.09 22.26 1.51
C LEU A 285 2.96 21.56 2.24
N PRO A 286 1.95 21.02 1.52
CA PRO A 286 1.04 20.04 2.10
C PRO A 286 1.83 18.83 2.59
N VAL A 287 1.46 18.32 3.74
CA VAL A 287 2.12 17.16 4.39
C VAL A 287 1.18 15.97 4.37
N ALA A 288 1.66 14.85 3.83
CA ALA A 288 0.93 13.59 3.77
C ALA A 288 1.49 12.56 4.76
N THR A 289 0.67 11.60 5.13
CA THR A 289 1.09 10.45 5.91
C THR A 289 0.30 9.19 5.60
N ASN A 290 0.98 8.03 5.63
CA ASN A 290 0.36 6.72 5.81
C ASN A 290 0.78 6.06 7.13
N MET A 291 1.67 6.70 7.93
CA MET A 291 2.27 6.11 9.12
C MET A 291 1.68 6.63 10.42
N ILE A 292 1.58 7.95 10.59
CA ILE A 292 1.17 8.55 11.88
C ILE A 292 -0.34 8.74 12.04
N ALA A 293 -1.13 8.22 11.10
CA ALA A 293 -2.60 8.21 11.12
C ALA A 293 -3.11 6.89 10.51
N THR A 294 -2.90 5.77 11.20
CA THR A 294 -3.27 4.42 10.74
C THR A 294 -4.60 3.93 11.29
N ASP A 295 -5.18 4.63 12.25
CA ASP A 295 -6.49 4.40 12.85
C ASP A 295 -7.08 5.69 13.44
N TRP A 296 -8.30 5.62 13.97
CA TRP A 296 -9.01 6.77 14.54
C TRP A 296 -8.28 7.42 15.71
N ARG A 297 -7.59 6.67 16.55
CA ARG A 297 -6.83 7.22 17.68
C ARG A 297 -5.60 7.97 17.22
N GLN A 298 -4.83 7.36 16.29
CA GLN A 298 -3.67 7.98 15.68
C GLN A 298 -4.05 9.25 14.93
N PHE A 299 -5.14 9.18 14.15
CA PHE A 299 -5.66 10.33 13.42
C PHE A 299 -6.12 11.47 14.37
N TYR A 300 -6.81 11.14 15.47
CA TYR A 300 -7.21 12.15 16.45
C TYR A 300 -6.02 12.97 16.95
N HIS A 301 -4.92 12.32 17.31
CA HIS A 301 -3.71 13.01 17.77
C HIS A 301 -3.04 13.80 16.66
N SER A 302 -2.97 13.26 15.45
CA SER A 302 -2.41 13.97 14.28
C SER A 302 -3.25 15.20 13.91
N ALA A 303 -4.56 15.09 13.96
CA ALA A 303 -5.49 16.20 13.69
C ALA A 303 -5.41 17.29 14.78
N ALA A 304 -5.35 16.91 16.06
CA ALA A 304 -5.21 17.84 17.18
C ALA A 304 -3.93 18.69 17.07
N LEU A 305 -2.83 18.08 16.64
CA LEU A 305 -1.56 18.76 16.40
C LEU A 305 -1.47 19.47 15.04
N LYS A 306 -2.45 19.22 14.14
CA LYS A 306 -2.42 19.68 12.75
C LYS A 306 -1.17 19.21 11.99
N SER A 307 -0.75 17.99 12.25
CA SER A 307 0.50 17.42 11.72
C SER A 307 0.46 17.20 10.20
N VAL A 308 -0.73 16.97 9.62
CA VAL A 308 -0.88 16.56 8.21
C VAL A 308 -2.07 17.25 7.53
N ASP A 309 -2.01 17.34 6.19
CA ASP A 309 -3.08 17.83 5.31
C ASP A 309 -3.71 16.69 4.50
N ILE A 310 -2.95 15.60 4.31
CA ILE A 310 -3.33 14.46 3.46
C ILE A 310 -3.17 13.19 4.29
N VAL A 311 -4.24 12.41 4.44
CA VAL A 311 -4.18 11.08 5.04
C VAL A 311 -4.32 10.03 3.93
N LEU A 312 -3.27 9.21 3.78
CA LEU A 312 -3.23 8.11 2.82
C LEU A 312 -3.78 6.86 3.50
N ALA A 313 -5.11 6.83 3.63
CA ALA A 313 -5.82 5.84 4.44
C ALA A 313 -5.99 4.50 3.72
N ASP A 314 -4.90 3.71 3.71
CA ASP A 314 -4.88 2.35 3.16
C ASP A 314 -5.99 1.48 3.80
N PRO A 315 -6.88 0.88 3.00
CA PRO A 315 -7.90 -0.04 3.49
C PRO A 315 -7.39 -1.22 4.32
N HIS A 316 -6.14 -1.63 4.14
CA HIS A 316 -5.53 -2.69 4.94
C HIS A 316 -5.19 -2.26 6.39
N PHE A 317 -5.17 -0.95 6.66
CA PHE A 317 -5.00 -0.37 8.00
C PHE A 317 -6.35 0.08 8.59
N TRP A 318 -7.15 0.76 7.77
CA TRP A 318 -8.38 1.43 8.18
C TRP A 318 -9.65 0.58 8.03
N GLY A 319 -9.60 -0.46 7.20
CA GLY A 319 -10.78 -1.13 6.64
C GLY A 319 -11.39 -0.32 5.51
N PHE A 320 -12.24 -0.95 4.73
CA PHE A 320 -12.90 -0.31 3.59
C PHE A 320 -13.90 0.75 4.05
N GLY A 321 -14.76 0.39 4.98
CA GLY A 321 -15.68 1.35 5.60
C GLY A 321 -14.97 2.45 6.39
N GLY A 322 -13.85 2.13 7.05
CA GLY A 322 -13.03 3.09 7.79
C GLY A 322 -12.33 4.09 6.87
N SER A 323 -11.75 3.63 5.76
CA SER A 323 -11.09 4.47 4.76
C SER A 323 -12.05 5.47 4.12
N ILE A 324 -13.29 5.07 3.83
CA ILE A 324 -14.30 5.99 3.29
C ILE A 324 -14.82 6.97 4.36
N ARG A 325 -15.02 6.53 5.59
CA ARG A 325 -15.41 7.44 6.69
C ARG A 325 -14.38 8.53 6.93
N ILE A 326 -13.08 8.20 6.90
CA ILE A 326 -12.04 9.22 7.02
C ILE A 326 -12.00 10.12 5.77
N ALA A 327 -12.24 9.58 4.57
CA ALA A 327 -12.33 10.37 3.35
C ALA A 327 -13.45 11.40 3.41
N GLN A 328 -14.64 11.02 3.90
CA GLN A 328 -15.78 11.94 4.12
C GLN A 328 -15.40 13.04 5.11
N LEU A 329 -14.84 12.69 6.26
CA LEU A 329 -14.40 13.65 7.27
C LEU A 329 -13.35 14.64 6.76
N LEU A 330 -12.34 14.14 6.04
CA LEU A 330 -11.30 14.98 5.44
C LEU A 330 -11.88 15.95 4.41
N ASN A 331 -12.82 15.48 3.57
CA ASN A 331 -13.51 16.31 2.60
C ASN A 331 -14.30 17.44 3.29
N ASP A 332 -15.03 17.13 4.36
CA ASP A 332 -15.80 18.12 5.14
C ASP A 332 -14.89 19.16 5.81
N TRP A 333 -13.67 18.79 6.17
CA TRP A 333 -12.68 19.69 6.77
C TRP A 333 -11.81 20.43 5.75
N GLY A 334 -11.99 20.20 4.44
CA GLY A 334 -11.17 20.78 3.38
C GLY A 334 -9.75 20.21 3.34
N LEU A 335 -9.55 19.01 3.91
CA LEU A 335 -8.33 18.21 3.83
C LEU A 335 -8.44 17.17 2.71
N THR A 336 -7.36 16.44 2.44
CA THR A 336 -7.32 15.53 1.30
C THR A 336 -7.15 14.07 1.76
N TRP A 337 -7.93 13.18 1.15
CA TRP A 337 -7.78 11.75 1.26
C TRP A 337 -6.97 11.18 0.09
N GLY A 338 -6.22 10.14 0.35
CA GLY A 338 -5.59 9.27 -0.63
C GLY A 338 -5.49 7.85 -0.09
N SER A 339 -4.87 6.96 -0.84
CA SER A 339 -4.54 5.62 -0.37
C SER A 339 -3.09 5.30 -0.63
N HIS A 340 -2.42 4.86 0.42
CA HIS A 340 -1.13 4.17 0.34
C HIS A 340 -1.33 2.76 -0.22
N SER A 341 -0.28 2.17 -0.80
CA SER A 341 -0.25 0.75 -1.15
C SER A 341 1.12 0.12 -0.84
N ASN A 342 1.11 -1.16 -0.56
CA ASN A 342 2.28 -2.04 -0.51
C ASN A 342 2.28 -2.95 -1.75
N ASN A 343 3.28 -3.84 -1.88
CA ASN A 343 3.24 -4.91 -2.86
C ASN A 343 1.99 -5.78 -2.66
N HIS A 344 1.28 -6.05 -3.75
CA HIS A 344 0.02 -6.79 -3.73
C HIS A 344 -0.31 -7.36 -5.12
N PHE A 345 -1.24 -8.31 -5.16
CA PHE A 345 -1.82 -8.80 -6.39
C PHE A 345 -2.98 -7.90 -6.88
N ASP A 346 -3.56 -8.30 -7.98
CA ASP A 346 -4.63 -7.59 -8.68
C ASP A 346 -5.98 -7.57 -7.95
N ILE A 347 -6.19 -8.43 -6.94
CA ILE A 347 -7.36 -8.38 -6.05
C ILE A 347 -7.36 -7.06 -5.25
N THR A 348 -6.23 -6.72 -4.63
CA THR A 348 -6.09 -5.43 -3.93
C THR A 348 -6.22 -4.24 -4.90
N LEU A 349 -5.69 -4.36 -6.12
CA LEU A 349 -5.86 -3.31 -7.13
C LEU A 349 -7.35 -3.05 -7.43
N ALA A 350 -8.14 -4.11 -7.61
CA ALA A 350 -9.58 -4.01 -7.81
C ALA A 350 -10.28 -3.37 -6.60
N ALA A 351 -9.90 -3.79 -5.39
CA ALA A 351 -10.44 -3.25 -4.15
C ALA A 351 -10.13 -1.75 -3.99
N PHE A 352 -8.92 -1.32 -4.31
CA PHE A 352 -8.52 0.09 -4.27
C PHE A 352 -9.25 0.92 -5.32
N ALA A 353 -9.54 0.36 -6.52
CA ALA A 353 -10.39 1.00 -7.50
C ALA A 353 -11.79 1.28 -6.93
N GLN A 354 -12.41 0.30 -6.26
CA GLN A 354 -13.72 0.45 -5.64
C GLN A 354 -13.72 1.49 -4.51
N VAL A 355 -12.72 1.49 -3.63
CA VAL A 355 -12.58 2.49 -2.56
C VAL A 355 -12.34 3.89 -3.15
N GLY A 356 -11.43 4.03 -4.10
CA GLY A 356 -11.16 5.29 -4.77
C GLY A 356 -12.37 5.83 -5.53
N ALA A 357 -13.21 4.93 -6.08
CA ALA A 357 -14.48 5.30 -6.73
C ALA A 357 -15.50 5.86 -5.74
N ALA A 358 -15.54 5.37 -4.50
CA ALA A 358 -16.47 5.81 -3.46
C ALA A 358 -15.98 7.04 -2.68
N ALA A 359 -14.67 7.35 -2.67
CA ALA A 359 -14.11 8.46 -1.91
C ALA A 359 -14.66 9.81 -2.40
N PRO A 360 -15.21 10.68 -1.53
CA PRO A 360 -15.77 11.96 -1.94
C PRO A 360 -14.71 13.00 -2.32
N GLY A 361 -15.15 14.10 -2.92
CA GLY A 361 -14.32 15.24 -3.25
C GLY A 361 -13.27 14.94 -4.33
N LYS A 362 -12.11 15.58 -4.21
CA LYS A 362 -10.95 15.35 -5.09
C LYS A 362 -9.85 14.64 -4.30
N PRO A 363 -9.82 13.30 -4.29
CA PRO A 363 -8.74 12.57 -3.64
C PRO A 363 -7.41 12.87 -4.31
N THR A 364 -6.31 12.72 -3.59
CA THR A 364 -5.00 12.63 -4.23
C THR A 364 -4.92 11.32 -5.02
N ALA A 365 -3.98 11.23 -5.98
CA ALA A 365 -3.80 10.00 -6.75
C ALA A 365 -3.45 8.83 -5.83
N LEU A 366 -4.00 7.63 -6.12
CA LEU A 366 -3.68 6.43 -5.38
C LEU A 366 -2.26 5.96 -5.67
N ASP A 367 -1.58 5.45 -4.67
CA ASP A 367 -0.33 4.72 -4.84
C ASP A 367 -0.56 3.44 -5.64
N THR A 368 0.36 3.10 -6.53
CA THR A 368 0.29 1.90 -7.35
C THR A 368 1.53 1.03 -7.24
N HIS A 369 1.74 0.44 -6.07
CA HIS A 369 2.84 -0.51 -5.92
C HIS A 369 2.69 -1.72 -6.87
N TRP A 370 1.45 -2.07 -7.22
CA TRP A 370 1.11 -3.17 -8.13
C TRP A 370 1.88 -3.16 -9.47
N ILE A 371 2.26 -2.00 -10.00
CA ILE A 371 3.02 -1.94 -11.26
C ILE A 371 4.35 -2.72 -11.20
N TRP A 372 4.89 -2.89 -10.00
CA TRP A 372 6.09 -3.71 -9.76
C TRP A 372 5.80 -5.21 -9.78
N GLN A 373 4.54 -5.60 -9.56
CA GLN A 373 4.03 -6.97 -9.59
C GLN A 373 3.25 -7.30 -10.87
N ASP A 374 3.07 -6.32 -11.80
CA ASP A 374 2.36 -6.53 -13.07
C ASP A 374 2.86 -7.78 -13.81
N GLY A 375 1.93 -8.54 -14.39
CA GLY A 375 2.19 -9.84 -14.99
C GLY A 375 2.03 -11.03 -14.03
N GLN A 376 1.81 -10.80 -12.74
CA GLN A 376 1.59 -11.83 -11.72
C GLN A 376 0.14 -11.77 -11.20
N ASN A 377 -0.81 -12.02 -12.10
CA ASN A 377 -2.23 -11.87 -11.81
C ASN A 377 -2.83 -13.11 -11.16
N LEU A 378 -3.75 -12.92 -10.20
CA LEU A 378 -4.62 -13.96 -9.63
C LEU A 378 -6.02 -13.95 -10.26
N LEU A 379 -6.37 -12.90 -11.00
CA LEU A 379 -7.67 -12.71 -11.65
C LEU A 379 -7.64 -13.08 -13.12
N ASP A 380 -8.82 -13.36 -13.68
CA ASP A 380 -9.04 -13.52 -15.13
C ASP A 380 -9.19 -12.17 -15.83
N ASP A 381 -9.82 -11.22 -15.15
CA ASP A 381 -10.22 -9.92 -15.62
C ASP A 381 -9.65 -8.79 -14.74
N ALA A 382 -8.32 -8.79 -14.59
CA ALA A 382 -7.60 -7.80 -13.77
C ALA A 382 -7.90 -6.35 -14.22
N PRO A 383 -8.12 -5.42 -13.29
CA PRO A 383 -8.27 -4.01 -13.63
C PRO A 383 -7.04 -3.48 -14.35
N ARG A 384 -7.23 -2.51 -15.25
CA ARG A 384 -6.16 -1.92 -16.05
C ARG A 384 -5.91 -0.47 -15.63
N ILE A 385 -4.66 -0.08 -15.76
CA ILE A 385 -4.25 1.33 -15.64
C ILE A 385 -4.06 1.87 -17.05
N VAL A 386 -4.85 2.87 -17.41
CA VAL A 386 -4.84 3.51 -18.73
C VAL A 386 -4.79 5.02 -18.54
N ASP A 387 -3.86 5.69 -19.21
CA ASP A 387 -3.63 7.13 -19.10
C ASP A 387 -3.43 7.63 -17.66
N GLY A 388 -2.85 6.79 -16.79
CA GLY A 388 -2.65 7.07 -15.37
C GLY A 388 -3.90 6.91 -14.51
N TYR A 389 -4.96 6.32 -15.03
CA TYR A 389 -6.21 6.05 -14.33
C TYR A 389 -6.46 4.55 -14.22
N LEU A 390 -6.87 4.12 -13.06
CA LEU A 390 -7.35 2.77 -12.77
C LEU A 390 -8.84 2.71 -13.10
N GLU A 391 -9.22 1.79 -13.99
CA GLU A 391 -10.61 1.51 -14.33
C GLU A 391 -11.32 0.84 -13.14
N VAL A 392 -12.52 1.29 -12.83
CA VAL A 392 -13.33 0.68 -11.77
C VAL A 392 -14.09 -0.50 -12.35
N PRO A 393 -13.93 -1.73 -11.78
CA PRO A 393 -14.70 -2.89 -12.27
C PRO A 393 -16.21 -2.67 -12.19
N GLU A 394 -16.93 -2.97 -13.28
CA GLU A 394 -18.36 -2.63 -13.40
C GLU A 394 -19.32 -3.73 -12.94
N LYS A 395 -18.88 -4.99 -12.85
CA LYS A 395 -19.73 -6.10 -12.39
C LYS A 395 -20.08 -5.93 -10.91
N PRO A 396 -21.20 -6.53 -10.43
CA PRO A 396 -21.57 -6.52 -9.02
C PRO A 396 -20.47 -7.07 -8.11
N GLY A 397 -20.41 -6.56 -6.89
CA GLY A 397 -19.38 -6.87 -5.90
C GLY A 397 -18.07 -6.16 -6.18
N LEU A 398 -16.97 -6.85 -5.99
CA LEU A 398 -15.62 -6.38 -6.36
C LEU A 398 -15.47 -6.24 -7.88
N GLY A 399 -16.30 -6.98 -8.63
CA GLY A 399 -16.41 -6.88 -10.07
C GLY A 399 -15.38 -7.67 -10.87
N VAL A 400 -14.65 -8.60 -10.23
CA VAL A 400 -13.57 -9.40 -10.82
C VAL A 400 -13.74 -10.89 -10.52
N THR A 401 -13.02 -11.74 -11.24
CA THR A 401 -13.14 -13.19 -11.16
C THR A 401 -11.81 -13.82 -10.77
N LEU A 402 -11.79 -14.57 -9.67
CA LEU A 402 -10.60 -15.30 -9.20
C LEU A 402 -10.28 -16.48 -10.11
N ASN A 403 -9.03 -16.58 -10.55
CA ASN A 403 -8.52 -17.74 -11.28
C ASN A 403 -7.90 -18.75 -10.31
N MET A 404 -8.59 -19.86 -10.11
CA MET A 404 -8.16 -20.88 -9.14
C MET A 404 -6.83 -21.56 -9.51
N ASN A 405 -6.50 -21.68 -10.81
CA ASN A 405 -5.22 -22.27 -11.24
C ASN A 405 -4.05 -21.33 -10.90
N LYS A 406 -4.19 -20.02 -11.20
CA LYS A 406 -3.18 -19.00 -10.85
C LYS A 406 -2.99 -18.92 -9.33
N LEU A 407 -4.11 -18.98 -8.57
CA LEU A 407 -4.06 -19.00 -7.10
C LEU A 407 -3.29 -20.23 -6.58
N GLU A 408 -3.53 -21.41 -7.16
CA GLU A 408 -2.82 -22.63 -6.78
C GLU A 408 -1.33 -22.56 -7.11
N GLU A 409 -0.96 -21.99 -8.25
CA GLU A 409 0.45 -21.77 -8.62
C GLU A 409 1.15 -20.82 -7.64
N ALA A 410 0.51 -19.70 -7.29
CA ALA A 410 1.03 -18.75 -6.31
C ALA A 410 1.11 -19.35 -4.89
N ASN A 411 0.18 -20.23 -4.52
CA ASN A 411 0.25 -21.00 -3.27
C ASN A 411 1.38 -22.04 -3.29
N LYS A 412 1.60 -22.73 -4.41
CA LYS A 412 2.75 -23.65 -4.57
C LYS A 412 4.08 -22.91 -4.42
N LEU A 413 4.17 -21.67 -4.93
CA LEU A 413 5.35 -20.82 -4.73
C LEU A 413 5.52 -20.48 -3.24
N TYR A 414 4.47 -20.04 -2.56
CA TYR A 414 4.49 -19.76 -1.12
C TYR A 414 5.02 -20.94 -0.31
N ASN A 415 4.52 -22.16 -0.57
CA ASN A 415 4.93 -23.36 0.16
C ASN A 415 6.39 -23.79 -0.07
N LYS A 416 7.08 -23.19 -1.05
CA LYS A 416 8.52 -23.43 -1.31
C LYS A 416 9.42 -22.43 -0.61
N LEU A 417 8.85 -21.33 -0.07
CA LEU A 417 9.63 -20.30 0.57
C LEU A 417 10.14 -20.75 1.95
N PRO A 418 11.38 -20.40 2.31
CA PRO A 418 11.94 -20.76 3.61
C PRO A 418 11.38 -19.90 4.76
N SER A 419 10.77 -18.76 4.46
CA SER A 419 10.12 -17.85 5.39
C SER A 419 9.01 -17.08 4.69
N HIS A 420 7.95 -16.79 5.40
CA HIS A 420 6.76 -16.11 4.86
C HIS A 420 6.64 -14.65 5.28
N ASP A 421 7.43 -14.24 6.28
CA ASP A 421 7.44 -12.87 6.76
C ASP A 421 8.37 -11.99 5.94
N ARG A 422 7.99 -10.73 5.76
CA ARG A 422 8.84 -9.73 5.10
C ARG A 422 10.12 -9.48 5.91
N ASN A 423 11.27 -9.53 5.24
CA ASN A 423 12.57 -9.27 5.85
C ASN A 423 13.48 -8.49 4.89
N ASP A 424 13.39 -7.16 4.95
CA ASP A 424 14.18 -6.27 4.09
C ASP A 424 15.65 -6.20 4.52
N ALA A 425 15.99 -6.58 5.75
CA ALA A 425 17.36 -6.63 6.22
C ALA A 425 18.17 -7.79 5.60
N MET A 426 17.49 -8.86 5.20
CA MET A 426 18.13 -10.04 4.61
C MET A 426 18.93 -9.68 3.32
N ALA A 427 18.29 -9.00 2.39
CA ALA A 427 18.93 -8.60 1.13
C ALA A 427 20.00 -7.53 1.36
N MET A 428 19.83 -6.66 2.35
CA MET A 428 20.82 -5.64 2.70
C MET A 428 22.17 -6.21 3.17
N GLN A 429 22.21 -7.42 3.74
CA GLN A 429 23.48 -8.03 4.19
C GLN A 429 24.45 -8.28 3.02
N TYR A 430 23.93 -8.47 1.82
CA TYR A 430 24.73 -8.64 0.60
C TYR A 430 25.27 -7.32 0.06
N LEU A 431 24.59 -6.21 0.34
CA LEU A 431 25.03 -4.88 -0.08
C LEU A 431 25.97 -4.23 0.95
N ILE A 432 25.62 -4.36 2.22
CA ILE A 432 26.35 -3.79 3.35
C ILE A 432 26.45 -4.86 4.44
N PRO A 433 27.60 -5.51 4.63
CA PRO A 433 27.79 -6.53 5.66
C PRO A 433 27.43 -5.98 7.05
N ASN A 434 26.72 -6.79 7.84
CA ASN A 434 26.21 -6.43 9.18
C ASN A 434 25.24 -5.24 9.19
N TRP A 435 24.55 -4.98 8.08
CA TRP A 435 23.54 -3.93 8.03
C TRP A 435 22.45 -4.15 9.10
N LYS A 436 22.08 -3.07 9.76
CA LYS A 436 20.97 -3.03 10.73
C LYS A 436 20.07 -1.85 10.41
N PHE A 437 18.79 -2.03 10.61
CA PHE A 437 17.82 -0.94 10.51
C PHE A 437 18.16 0.18 11.49
N ASP A 438 18.12 1.42 10.99
CA ASP A 438 18.24 2.65 11.76
C ASP A 438 17.22 3.64 11.21
N SER A 439 16.27 4.01 12.03
CA SER A 439 15.14 4.87 11.62
C SER A 439 15.53 6.28 11.19
N LYS A 440 16.76 6.70 11.46
CA LYS A 440 17.32 8.03 11.12
C LYS A 440 18.47 7.95 10.13
N LYS A 441 18.64 6.82 9.49
CA LYS A 441 19.67 6.59 8.49
C LYS A 441 19.07 5.98 7.24
N PRO A 442 19.09 6.68 6.10
CA PRO A 442 18.74 6.06 4.81
C PRO A 442 19.51 4.77 4.58
N CYS A 443 18.89 3.76 3.97
CA CYS A 443 19.37 2.39 4.03
C CYS A 443 20.78 2.17 3.39
N LEU A 444 21.19 3.01 2.44
CA LEU A 444 22.54 3.00 1.85
C LEU A 444 23.53 3.99 2.48
N VAL A 445 23.09 4.84 3.42
CA VAL A 445 23.97 5.79 4.12
C VAL A 445 24.56 5.10 5.35
N ARG A 446 25.90 5.04 5.44
CA ARG A 446 26.65 4.42 6.55
C ARG A 446 27.89 5.25 6.89
#